data_4791ebb89c0ad59c86faa39de226d948
#
_entry.id   4791ebb89c0ad59c86faa39de226d948
#
_cell.length_a   1.000
_cell.length_b   1.000
_cell.length_c   1.000
_cell.angle_alpha   90.00
_cell.angle_beta   90.00
_cell.angle_gamma   90.00
#
_symmetry.space_group_name_H-M   'P 1'
#
loop_
_entity.id
_entity.type
_entity.pdbx_description
1 polymer ?
#
loop_
_entity_poly.entity_id
_entity_poly.type
_entity_poly.pdbx_seq_one_letter_code
_entity_poly.pdbx_strand_id
1 'polypeptide(L)'
;GDIHKLYEKVTFQMNDTHWYLVGRIENSDIYKLYCKIFAVGAFVAVILLCVVASLLLGIKNANLKYHVSEISLQSAQYQMQAMQAQIKPHFMYNILDSIKWMILDEKTQESARMLNELSRFMRLSFGKGTGIVTMAQELECLNAYVKLMQDRYDGAFTYNVDVEEDTLDNQIPKFTLQPLVENALLHGLLHCEKKDKCIMVRSWMDENAWYIEIEDNGMGMTQEEADLILENENDVQADNYGIYNIRGRLRIFSENRCHMRVISRPGIGTCVCIEITKRKEK
;
A
#
# COMPACT_ATOMS: atom_id res chain seq x y z
N GLY A 1 53.75 -37.23 46.34
CA GLY A 1 53.15 -37.75 45.12
C GLY A 1 54.26 -38.19 44.19
N ASP A 2 54.39 -39.53 43.96
CA ASP A 2 55.42 -40.14 43.14
C ASP A 2 55.31 -39.67 41.69
N ILE A 3 56.37 -38.97 41.29
CA ILE A 3 56.55 -38.61 39.88
C ILE A 3 57.18 -39.88 39.23
N HIS A 4 56.34 -40.58 38.49
CA HIS A 4 56.81 -41.71 37.62
C HIS A 4 57.72 -41.12 36.53
N LYS A 5 59.03 -41.24 36.72
CA LYS A 5 60.06 -40.92 35.74
C LYS A 5 60.18 -42.07 34.76
N LEU A 6 59.74 -41.89 33.53
CA LEU A 6 60.03 -42.88 32.47
C LEU A 6 61.48 -42.70 32.02
N TYR A 7 62.25 -43.76 32.14
CA TYR A 7 63.62 -43.81 31.63
C TYR A 7 63.68 -44.81 30.45
N GLU A 8 64.18 -44.34 29.33
CA GLU A 8 64.51 -45.23 28.22
C GLU A 8 65.97 -45.58 28.30
N LYS A 9 66.26 -46.89 28.39
CA LYS A 9 67.61 -47.44 28.55
C LYS A 9 68.02 -48.12 27.24
N VAL A 10 68.96 -47.49 26.52
CA VAL A 10 69.57 -48.08 25.33
C VAL A 10 70.90 -48.67 25.71
N THR A 11 71.12 -50.00 25.55
CA THR A 11 72.37 -50.73 25.86
C THR A 11 73.19 -50.84 24.58
N PHE A 12 74.43 -50.43 24.65
CA PHE A 12 75.43 -50.67 23.60
C PHE A 12 76.54 -51.58 24.18
N GLN A 13 76.92 -52.65 23.44
CA GLN A 13 78.05 -53.52 23.78
C GLN A 13 79.23 -53.18 22.86
N MET A 14 80.33 -52.80 23.44
CA MET A 14 81.56 -52.52 22.70
C MET A 14 82.71 -52.97 23.54
N ASN A 15 83.44 -53.99 23.04
CA ASN A 15 84.67 -54.65 23.65
C ASN A 15 84.50 -54.90 25.17
N ASP A 16 83.73 -55.96 25.54
CA ASP A 16 83.48 -56.46 26.89
C ASP A 16 83.01 -55.43 27.97
N THR A 17 82.74 -54.19 27.58
CA THR A 17 82.17 -53.20 28.44
C THR A 17 80.78 -52.82 28.00
N HIS A 18 79.81 -52.81 28.96
CA HIS A 18 78.43 -52.37 28.69
C HIS A 18 78.27 -50.88 29.02
N TRP A 19 77.88 -50.11 27.98
CA TRP A 19 77.54 -48.70 28.14
C TRP A 19 76.02 -48.52 28.10
N TYR A 20 75.54 -47.63 28.96
CA TYR A 20 74.10 -47.30 29.02
C TYR A 20 73.90 -45.85 28.68
N LEU A 21 73.08 -45.56 27.69
CA LEU A 21 72.54 -44.23 27.45
C LEU A 21 71.18 -44.14 28.20
N VAL A 22 71.13 -43.24 29.18
CA VAL A 22 69.86 -43.01 29.91
C VAL A 22 69.28 -41.66 29.52
N GLY A 23 68.24 -41.69 28.70
CA GLY A 23 67.46 -40.52 28.38
C GLY A 23 66.44 -40.27 29.51
N ARG A 24 66.37 -39.04 30.06
CA ARG A 24 65.40 -38.65 31.04
C ARG A 24 64.36 -37.74 30.33
N ILE A 25 63.16 -38.22 30.20
CA ILE A 25 62.04 -37.38 29.74
C ILE A 25 61.25 -36.95 30.97
N GLU A 26 61.20 -35.64 31.23
CA GLU A 26 60.42 -35.17 32.35
C GLU A 26 58.93 -35.14 31.92
N ASN A 27 58.02 -35.72 32.75
CA ASN A 27 56.58 -35.69 32.52
C ASN A 27 56.02 -34.29 32.30
N SER A 28 56.69 -33.29 32.86
CA SER A 28 56.34 -31.86 32.68
C SER A 28 56.37 -31.41 31.21
N ASP A 29 57.33 -31.92 30.42
CA ASP A 29 57.48 -31.50 29.02
C ASP A 29 56.46 -32.21 28.11
N ILE A 30 56.12 -33.46 28.44
CA ILE A 30 55.01 -34.16 27.79
C ILE A 30 53.67 -33.45 28.05
N TYR A 31 53.40 -33.05 29.28
CA TYR A 31 52.22 -32.29 29.66
C TYR A 31 52.14 -30.95 28.94
N LYS A 32 53.24 -30.22 28.86
CA LYS A 32 53.30 -28.93 28.11
C LYS A 32 53.01 -29.15 26.63
N LEU A 33 53.48 -30.25 26.02
CA LEU A 33 53.21 -30.57 24.63
C LEU A 33 51.72 -30.90 24.43
N TYR A 34 51.11 -31.70 25.28
CA TYR A 34 49.68 -31.99 25.24
C TYR A 34 48.84 -30.74 25.42
N CYS A 35 49.17 -29.85 26.35
CA CYS A 35 48.48 -28.59 26.53
C CYS A 35 48.56 -27.69 25.28
N LYS A 36 49.71 -27.64 24.59
CA LYS A 36 49.87 -26.87 23.35
C LYS A 36 49.02 -27.45 22.22
N ILE A 37 49.04 -28.79 22.04
CA ILE A 37 48.24 -29.47 21.02
C ILE A 37 46.76 -29.26 21.27
N PHE A 38 46.31 -29.38 22.52
CA PHE A 38 44.91 -29.13 22.91
C PHE A 38 44.50 -27.67 22.67
N ALA A 39 45.36 -26.72 23.04
CA ALA A 39 45.11 -25.29 22.82
C ALA A 39 44.97 -24.95 21.32
N VAL A 40 45.83 -25.49 20.47
CA VAL A 40 45.76 -25.34 19.01
C VAL A 40 44.50 -25.98 18.46
N GLY A 41 44.17 -27.20 18.92
CA GLY A 41 42.91 -27.89 18.50
C GLY A 41 41.66 -27.10 18.89
N ALA A 42 41.61 -26.57 20.12
CA ALA A 42 40.52 -25.73 20.60
C ALA A 42 40.41 -24.43 19.79
N PHE A 43 41.53 -23.78 19.47
CA PHE A 43 41.56 -22.58 18.65
C PHE A 43 41.01 -22.82 17.22
N VAL A 44 41.45 -23.94 16.58
CA VAL A 44 40.95 -24.32 15.25
C VAL A 44 39.45 -24.63 15.30
N ALA A 45 38.96 -25.31 16.35
CA ALA A 45 37.53 -25.59 16.51
C ALA A 45 36.70 -24.30 16.65
N VAL A 46 37.18 -23.29 17.39
CA VAL A 46 36.51 -21.99 17.51
C VAL A 46 36.46 -21.27 16.17
N ILE A 47 37.55 -21.27 15.41
CA ILE A 47 37.56 -20.67 14.06
C ILE A 47 36.54 -21.33 13.14
N LEU A 48 36.51 -22.66 13.11
CA LEU A 48 35.54 -23.45 12.33
C LEU A 48 34.09 -23.09 12.71
N LEU A 49 33.83 -22.98 14.00
CA LEU A 49 32.50 -22.61 14.52
C LEU A 49 32.09 -21.20 14.11
N CYS A 50 33.02 -20.24 14.15
CA CYS A 50 32.79 -18.90 13.67
C CYS A 50 32.52 -18.84 12.15
N VAL A 51 33.25 -19.63 11.37
CA VAL A 51 33.03 -19.72 9.91
C VAL A 51 31.66 -20.31 9.60
N VAL A 52 31.27 -21.39 10.26
CA VAL A 52 29.95 -22.02 10.08
C VAL A 52 28.82 -21.03 10.51
N ALA A 53 28.98 -20.39 11.65
CA ALA A 53 28.01 -19.37 12.10
C ALA A 53 27.87 -18.21 11.10
N SER A 54 28.98 -17.72 10.56
CA SER A 54 28.98 -16.65 9.55
C SER A 54 28.27 -17.09 8.26
N LEU A 55 28.52 -18.32 7.80
CA LEU A 55 27.83 -18.88 6.62
C LEU A 55 26.33 -19.05 6.85
N LEU A 56 25.92 -19.56 8.02
CA LEU A 56 24.49 -19.71 8.37
C LEU A 56 23.78 -18.35 8.46
N LEU A 57 24.43 -17.34 9.04
CA LEU A 57 23.91 -15.97 9.08
C LEU A 57 23.81 -15.38 7.67
N GLY A 58 24.80 -15.63 6.81
CA GLY A 58 24.78 -15.21 5.41
C GLY A 58 23.59 -15.79 4.63
N ILE A 59 23.36 -17.10 4.76
CA ILE A 59 22.22 -17.81 4.13
C ILE A 59 20.89 -17.26 4.67
N LYS A 60 20.78 -17.07 6.00
CA LYS A 60 19.55 -16.51 6.61
C LYS A 60 19.25 -15.11 6.12
N ASN A 61 20.27 -14.25 6.02
CA ASN A 61 20.12 -12.90 5.50
C ASN A 61 19.75 -12.87 4.00
N ALA A 62 20.31 -13.78 3.21
CA ALA A 62 19.97 -13.91 1.79
C ALA A 62 18.51 -14.36 1.61
N ASN A 63 18.08 -15.36 2.37
CA ASN A 63 16.67 -15.81 2.36
C ASN A 63 15.71 -14.72 2.81
N LEU A 64 16.06 -13.95 3.85
CA LEU A 64 15.24 -12.84 4.32
C LEU A 64 15.09 -11.75 3.24
N LYS A 65 16.18 -11.38 2.57
CA LYS A 65 16.13 -10.43 1.45
C LYS A 65 15.28 -10.94 0.29
N TYR A 66 15.37 -12.23 -0.02
CA TYR A 66 14.55 -12.85 -1.05
C TYR A 66 13.05 -12.77 -0.71
N HIS A 67 12.65 -13.14 0.51
CA HIS A 67 11.25 -13.05 0.95
C HIS A 67 10.73 -11.62 0.99
N VAL A 68 11.54 -10.65 1.44
CA VAL A 68 11.15 -9.23 1.42
C VAL A 68 10.93 -8.75 -0.02
N SER A 69 11.79 -9.14 -0.95
CA SER A 69 11.64 -8.80 -2.37
C SER A 69 10.39 -9.43 -2.98
N GLU A 70 10.10 -10.70 -2.66
CA GLU A 70 8.91 -11.41 -3.13
C GLU A 70 7.62 -10.77 -2.62
N ILE A 71 7.56 -10.46 -1.31
CA ILE A 71 6.41 -9.76 -0.71
C ILE A 71 6.22 -8.38 -1.33
N SER A 72 7.30 -7.63 -1.59
CA SER A 72 7.21 -6.32 -2.22
C SER A 72 6.70 -6.41 -3.66
N LEU A 73 7.10 -7.43 -4.41
CA LEU A 73 6.63 -7.68 -5.78
C LEU A 73 5.14 -8.07 -5.79
N GLN A 74 4.72 -8.97 -4.89
CA GLN A 74 3.31 -9.35 -4.75
C GLN A 74 2.46 -8.14 -4.33
N SER A 75 2.93 -7.33 -3.38
CA SER A 75 2.25 -6.10 -2.98
C SER A 75 2.08 -5.13 -4.14
N ALA A 76 3.13 -4.94 -4.97
CA ALA A 76 3.05 -4.11 -6.17
C ALA A 76 2.07 -4.67 -7.21
N GLN A 77 2.01 -6.00 -7.39
CA GLN A 77 1.05 -6.66 -8.27
C GLN A 77 -0.39 -6.50 -7.77
N TYR A 78 -0.65 -6.69 -6.48
CA TYR A 78 -1.97 -6.46 -5.89
C TYR A 78 -2.40 -4.99 -5.98
N GLN A 79 -1.47 -4.05 -5.77
CA GLN A 79 -1.75 -2.62 -5.96
C GLN A 79 -2.08 -2.31 -7.42
N MET A 80 -1.35 -2.90 -8.37
CA MET A 80 -1.60 -2.71 -9.81
C MET A 80 -2.93 -3.33 -10.24
N GLN A 81 -3.30 -4.51 -9.74
CA GLN A 81 -4.60 -5.13 -9.97
C GLN A 81 -5.74 -4.32 -9.35
N ALA A 82 -5.56 -3.82 -8.12
CA ALA A 82 -6.52 -2.94 -7.46
C ALA A 82 -6.69 -1.61 -8.21
N MET A 83 -5.61 -1.04 -8.74
CA MET A 83 -5.67 0.16 -9.61
C MET A 83 -6.39 -0.12 -10.93
N GLN A 84 -6.15 -1.28 -11.55
CA GLN A 84 -6.86 -1.67 -12.78
C GLN A 84 -8.35 -1.94 -12.55
N ALA A 85 -8.73 -2.44 -11.37
CA ALA A 85 -10.13 -2.64 -10.98
C ALA A 85 -10.86 -1.33 -10.64
N GLN A 86 -10.14 -0.23 -10.36
CA GLN A 86 -10.72 1.06 -9.99
C GLN A 86 -11.32 1.84 -11.17
N ILE A 87 -10.86 1.60 -12.40
CA ILE A 87 -11.58 2.07 -13.59
C ILE A 87 -12.52 0.95 -13.99
N LYS A 88 -13.80 1.09 -13.65
CA LYS A 88 -14.82 0.10 -14.04
C LYS A 88 -14.78 -0.10 -15.56
N PRO A 89 -14.47 -1.32 -16.07
CA PRO A 89 -14.44 -1.55 -17.52
C PRO A 89 -15.74 -1.14 -18.21
N HIS A 90 -16.85 -1.33 -17.51
CA HIS A 90 -18.17 -0.92 -17.96
C HIS A 90 -18.31 0.59 -18.20
N PHE A 91 -17.67 1.44 -17.38
CA PHE A 91 -17.60 2.87 -17.62
C PHE A 91 -16.94 3.19 -18.97
N MET A 92 -15.79 2.57 -19.24
CA MET A 92 -15.04 2.76 -20.48
C MET A 92 -15.86 2.34 -21.71
N TYR A 93 -16.49 1.16 -21.65
CA TYR A 93 -17.37 0.69 -22.74
C TYR A 93 -18.53 1.66 -22.97
N ASN A 94 -19.17 2.14 -21.91
CA ASN A 94 -20.28 3.06 -22.00
C ASN A 94 -19.91 4.41 -22.64
N ILE A 95 -18.71 4.93 -22.33
CA ILE A 95 -18.21 6.18 -22.95
C ILE A 95 -17.90 5.95 -24.43
N LEU A 96 -17.23 4.83 -24.77
CA LEU A 96 -16.94 4.47 -26.17
C LEU A 96 -18.22 4.25 -26.99
N ASP A 97 -19.24 3.63 -26.42
CA ASP A 97 -20.55 3.51 -27.08
C ASP A 97 -21.21 4.87 -27.27
N SER A 98 -21.16 5.78 -26.31
CA SER A 98 -21.67 7.15 -26.48
C SER A 98 -20.96 7.89 -27.62
N ILE A 99 -19.62 7.80 -27.70
CA ILE A 99 -18.83 8.36 -28.79
C ILE A 99 -19.25 7.75 -30.15
N LYS A 100 -19.43 6.42 -30.22
CA LYS A 100 -19.89 5.72 -31.41
C LYS A 100 -21.26 6.25 -31.88
N TRP A 101 -22.24 6.40 -30.98
CA TRP A 101 -23.54 6.93 -31.30
C TRP A 101 -23.47 8.38 -31.80
N MET A 102 -22.63 9.23 -31.16
CA MET A 102 -22.39 10.60 -31.63
C MET A 102 -21.82 10.65 -33.05
N ILE A 103 -20.93 9.72 -33.39
CA ILE A 103 -20.37 9.62 -34.76
C ILE A 103 -21.46 9.21 -35.75
N LEU A 104 -22.32 8.25 -35.41
CA LEU A 104 -23.41 7.79 -36.26
C LEU A 104 -24.48 8.88 -36.46
N ASP A 105 -24.66 9.75 -35.47
CA ASP A 105 -25.54 10.92 -35.52
C ASP A 105 -24.89 12.15 -36.20
N GLU A 106 -23.72 11.99 -36.82
CA GLU A 106 -22.94 13.04 -37.49
C GLU A 106 -22.51 14.20 -36.58
N LYS A 107 -22.51 13.99 -35.23
CA LYS A 107 -22.06 14.95 -34.21
C LYS A 107 -20.52 14.91 -34.05
N THR A 108 -19.81 15.21 -35.14
CA THR A 108 -18.35 15.02 -35.24
C THR A 108 -17.57 15.85 -34.21
N GLN A 109 -17.97 17.10 -33.95
CA GLN A 109 -17.28 17.97 -32.98
C GLN A 109 -17.45 17.49 -31.54
N GLU A 110 -18.65 17.03 -31.19
CA GLU A 110 -18.98 16.52 -29.85
C GLU A 110 -18.28 15.20 -29.58
N SER A 111 -18.25 14.27 -30.58
CA SER A 111 -17.51 13.02 -30.46
C SER A 111 -16.01 13.22 -30.31
N ALA A 112 -15.42 14.19 -31.06
CA ALA A 112 -14.00 14.54 -30.93
C ALA A 112 -13.68 15.14 -29.55
N ARG A 113 -14.56 16.02 -29.04
CA ARG A 113 -14.42 16.60 -27.69
C ARG A 113 -14.46 15.49 -26.62
N MET A 114 -15.45 14.60 -26.67
CA MET A 114 -15.60 13.49 -25.72
C MET A 114 -14.41 12.53 -25.75
N LEU A 115 -13.86 12.25 -26.95
CA LEU A 115 -12.66 11.44 -27.09
C LEU A 115 -11.41 12.10 -26.47
N ASN A 116 -11.28 13.41 -26.61
CA ASN A 116 -10.20 14.19 -25.98
C ASN A 116 -10.31 14.17 -24.44
N GLU A 117 -11.52 14.36 -23.89
CA GLU A 117 -11.74 14.26 -22.43
C GLU A 117 -11.50 12.84 -21.92
N LEU A 118 -11.89 11.81 -22.64
CA LEU A 118 -11.57 10.42 -22.32
C LEU A 118 -10.05 10.19 -22.25
N SER A 119 -9.33 10.68 -23.27
CA SER A 119 -7.87 10.58 -23.30
C SER A 119 -7.20 11.33 -22.15
N ARG A 120 -7.75 12.49 -21.76
CA ARG A 120 -7.31 13.28 -20.60
C ARG A 120 -7.56 12.52 -19.30
N PHE A 121 -8.77 12.05 -19.10
CA PHE A 121 -9.14 11.22 -17.94
C PHE A 121 -8.22 10.01 -17.80
N MET A 122 -7.97 9.27 -18.89
CA MET A 122 -7.08 8.12 -18.88
C MET A 122 -5.65 8.50 -18.46
N ARG A 123 -5.08 9.60 -19.01
CA ARG A 123 -3.73 10.04 -18.60
C ARG A 123 -3.64 10.39 -17.12
N LEU A 124 -4.64 11.08 -16.56
CA LEU A 124 -4.71 11.43 -15.15
C LEU A 124 -4.89 10.17 -14.28
N SER A 125 -5.70 9.23 -14.75
CA SER A 125 -5.99 7.97 -14.04
C SER A 125 -4.80 7.01 -14.04
N PHE A 126 -4.07 6.87 -15.16
CA PHE A 126 -2.93 5.95 -15.30
C PHE A 126 -1.57 6.61 -15.06
N GLY A 127 -1.50 7.89 -14.73
CA GLY A 127 -0.26 8.60 -14.46
C GLY A 127 0.59 7.89 -13.40
N LYS A 128 1.91 7.87 -13.60
CA LYS A 128 2.88 7.28 -12.68
C LYS A 128 2.84 8.03 -11.34
N GLY A 129 2.44 7.36 -10.26
CA GLY A 129 2.44 7.94 -8.91
C GLY A 129 2.23 6.90 -7.81
N THR A 130 2.53 7.29 -6.58
CA THR A 130 2.54 6.46 -5.36
C THR A 130 1.15 6.07 -4.83
N GLY A 131 0.07 6.31 -5.58
CA GLY A 131 -1.30 6.12 -5.08
C GLY A 131 -1.79 7.25 -4.15
N ILE A 132 -0.96 8.24 -3.87
CA ILE A 132 -1.28 9.45 -3.11
C ILE A 132 -1.09 10.65 -4.05
N VAL A 133 -2.06 11.57 -4.07
CA VAL A 133 -2.09 12.75 -4.93
C VAL A 133 -2.49 13.96 -4.10
N THR A 134 -2.29 15.18 -4.62
CA THR A 134 -2.83 16.38 -3.99
C THR A 134 -4.34 16.50 -4.28
N MET A 135 -5.05 17.27 -3.44
CA MET A 135 -6.46 17.60 -3.67
C MET A 135 -6.67 18.22 -5.06
N ALA A 136 -5.76 19.09 -5.49
CA ALA A 136 -5.80 19.69 -6.83
C ALA A 136 -5.74 18.63 -7.94
N GLN A 137 -4.86 17.63 -7.82
CA GLN A 137 -4.75 16.54 -8.80
C GLN A 137 -5.96 15.61 -8.80
N GLU A 138 -6.53 15.34 -7.63
CA GLU A 138 -7.76 14.54 -7.50
C GLU A 138 -8.94 15.26 -8.15
N LEU A 139 -9.08 16.57 -7.91
CA LEU A 139 -10.10 17.42 -8.55
C LEU A 139 -9.91 17.49 -10.07
N GLU A 140 -8.68 17.59 -10.56
CA GLU A 140 -8.44 17.58 -12.02
C GLU A 140 -8.91 16.27 -12.68
N CYS A 141 -8.65 15.13 -12.04
CA CYS A 141 -9.14 13.82 -12.49
C CYS A 141 -10.67 13.74 -12.41
N LEU A 142 -11.25 14.20 -11.30
CA LEU A 142 -12.69 14.26 -11.08
C LEU A 142 -13.40 15.13 -12.12
N ASN A 143 -12.84 16.31 -12.41
CA ASN A 143 -13.41 17.22 -13.40
C ASN A 143 -13.45 16.60 -14.82
N ALA A 144 -12.40 15.86 -15.20
CA ALA A 144 -12.39 15.12 -16.46
C ALA A 144 -13.47 14.02 -16.49
N TYR A 145 -13.64 13.29 -15.38
CA TYR A 145 -14.69 12.29 -15.21
C TYR A 145 -16.09 12.91 -15.32
N VAL A 146 -16.35 13.98 -14.56
CA VAL A 146 -17.67 14.64 -14.54
C VAL A 146 -18.02 15.21 -15.91
N LYS A 147 -17.04 15.76 -16.64
CA LYS A 147 -17.24 16.25 -18.00
C LYS A 147 -17.73 15.16 -18.95
N LEU A 148 -17.09 13.97 -18.89
CA LEU A 148 -17.54 12.81 -19.66
C LEU A 148 -18.97 12.38 -19.29
N MET A 149 -19.33 12.46 -18.01
CA MET A 149 -20.69 12.13 -17.55
C MET A 149 -21.71 13.17 -17.98
N GLN A 150 -21.38 14.45 -17.93
CA GLN A 150 -22.25 15.52 -18.44
C GLN A 150 -22.50 15.36 -19.94
N ASP A 151 -21.47 15.11 -20.74
CA ASP A 151 -21.60 14.86 -22.18
C ASP A 151 -22.42 13.59 -22.47
N ARG A 152 -22.29 12.54 -21.64
CA ARG A 152 -23.06 11.29 -21.78
C ARG A 152 -24.56 11.44 -21.46
N TYR A 153 -24.88 12.26 -20.46
CA TYR A 153 -26.25 12.45 -19.98
C TYR A 153 -26.86 13.79 -20.42
N ASP A 154 -26.36 14.36 -21.54
CA ASP A 154 -26.87 15.57 -22.18
C ASP A 154 -27.02 16.76 -21.19
N GLY A 155 -26.09 16.90 -20.25
CA GLY A 155 -26.14 17.97 -19.26
C GLY A 155 -27.25 17.84 -18.22
N ALA A 156 -27.76 16.61 -17.98
CA ALA A 156 -28.90 16.36 -17.09
C ALA A 156 -28.63 16.74 -15.61
N PHE A 157 -27.41 17.13 -15.25
CA PHE A 157 -27.06 17.56 -13.90
C PHE A 157 -26.01 18.66 -13.92
N THR A 158 -26.02 19.51 -12.88
CA THR A 158 -24.99 20.51 -12.62
C THR A 158 -23.94 19.94 -11.63
N TYR A 159 -22.71 20.43 -11.77
CA TYR A 159 -21.62 20.08 -10.89
C TYR A 159 -20.88 21.35 -10.46
N ASN A 160 -20.79 21.56 -9.17
CA ASN A 160 -20.18 22.74 -8.57
C ASN A 160 -19.05 22.31 -7.64
N VAL A 161 -18.00 23.14 -7.60
CA VAL A 161 -16.82 22.93 -6.75
C VAL A 161 -16.57 24.22 -5.97
N ASP A 162 -16.54 24.09 -4.64
CA ASP A 162 -16.24 25.18 -3.69
C ASP A 162 -15.13 24.67 -2.75
N VAL A 163 -13.89 24.93 -3.14
CA VAL A 163 -12.69 24.38 -2.47
C VAL A 163 -11.76 25.53 -2.11
N GLU A 164 -11.45 25.66 -0.84
CA GLU A 164 -10.50 26.65 -0.34
C GLU A 164 -9.08 26.36 -0.85
N GLU A 165 -8.35 27.43 -1.21
CA GLU A 165 -7.03 27.37 -1.84
C GLU A 165 -6.00 26.63 -0.97
N ASP A 166 -6.06 26.82 0.33
CA ASP A 166 -5.18 26.20 1.32
C ASP A 166 -5.37 24.68 1.45
N THR A 167 -6.46 24.12 0.91
CA THR A 167 -6.72 22.68 0.88
C THR A 167 -6.15 21.99 -0.35
N LEU A 168 -5.79 22.72 -1.41
CA LEU A 168 -5.41 22.16 -2.71
C LEU A 168 -4.12 21.33 -2.68
N ASP A 169 -3.18 21.69 -1.83
CA ASP A 169 -1.90 20.98 -1.68
C ASP A 169 -1.97 19.80 -0.71
N ASN A 170 -3.09 19.64 0.02
CA ASN A 170 -3.26 18.51 0.92
C ASN A 170 -3.28 17.19 0.16
N GLN A 171 -2.60 16.20 0.73
CA GLN A 171 -2.49 14.88 0.14
C GLN A 171 -3.69 14.00 0.50
N ILE A 172 -4.14 13.20 -0.47
CA ILE A 172 -5.24 12.25 -0.32
C ILE A 172 -4.95 11.00 -1.17
N PRO A 173 -5.43 9.81 -0.79
CA PRO A 173 -5.36 8.64 -1.67
C PRO A 173 -6.10 8.89 -2.98
N LYS A 174 -5.47 8.57 -4.10
CA LYS A 174 -6.05 8.71 -5.45
C LYS A 174 -7.39 7.97 -5.56
N PHE A 175 -8.32 8.49 -6.34
CA PHE A 175 -9.69 7.95 -6.47
C PHE A 175 -10.46 7.92 -5.14
N THR A 176 -10.34 8.96 -4.34
CA THR A 176 -11.17 9.17 -3.15
C THR A 176 -12.48 9.86 -3.51
N LEU A 177 -12.43 10.94 -4.31
CA LEU A 177 -13.62 11.73 -4.62
C LEU A 177 -14.45 11.10 -5.75
N GLN A 178 -13.81 10.52 -6.77
CA GLN A 178 -14.50 10.02 -7.95
C GLN A 178 -15.58 8.98 -7.62
N PRO A 179 -15.35 7.92 -6.81
CA PRO A 179 -16.41 6.96 -6.50
C PRO A 179 -17.56 7.54 -5.69
N LEU A 180 -17.30 8.60 -4.88
CA LEU A 180 -18.35 9.28 -4.12
C LEU A 180 -19.25 10.11 -5.06
N VAL A 181 -18.66 10.84 -6.01
CA VAL A 181 -19.40 11.56 -7.05
C VAL A 181 -20.10 10.59 -8.00
N GLU A 182 -19.49 9.44 -8.31
CA GLU A 182 -20.13 8.38 -9.09
C GLU A 182 -21.39 7.85 -8.38
N ASN A 183 -21.32 7.59 -7.08
CA ASN A 183 -22.48 7.17 -6.28
C ASN A 183 -23.57 8.24 -6.24
N ALA A 184 -23.21 9.50 -6.01
CA ALA A 184 -24.14 10.63 -6.06
C ALA A 184 -24.87 10.72 -7.41
N LEU A 185 -24.14 10.55 -8.52
CA LEU A 185 -24.71 10.57 -9.86
C LEU A 185 -25.61 9.35 -10.12
N LEU A 186 -25.03 8.13 -10.01
CA LEU A 186 -25.71 6.91 -10.46
C LEU A 186 -26.86 6.51 -9.54
N HIS A 187 -26.67 6.60 -8.21
CA HIS A 187 -27.67 6.16 -7.24
C HIS A 187 -28.52 7.33 -6.70
N GLY A 188 -27.99 8.55 -6.68
CA GLY A 188 -28.73 9.73 -6.22
C GLY A 188 -29.53 10.40 -7.34
N LEU A 189 -28.85 10.92 -8.35
CA LEU A 189 -29.45 11.83 -9.32
C LEU A 189 -30.18 11.14 -10.48
N LEU A 190 -29.61 10.07 -11.04
CA LEU A 190 -30.20 9.44 -12.24
C LEU A 190 -31.55 8.81 -11.96
N HIS A 191 -31.82 8.41 -10.74
CA HIS A 191 -33.07 7.78 -10.30
C HIS A 191 -34.10 8.78 -9.73
N CYS A 192 -33.76 10.09 -9.63
CA CYS A 192 -34.71 11.09 -9.17
C CYS A 192 -35.36 11.86 -10.33
N GLU A 193 -36.59 12.32 -10.14
CA GLU A 193 -37.37 13.06 -11.15
C GLU A 193 -37.15 14.60 -11.09
N LYS A 194 -36.25 15.07 -10.22
CA LYS A 194 -35.94 16.49 -10.10
C LYS A 194 -35.36 17.06 -11.39
N LYS A 195 -35.71 18.30 -11.73
CA LYS A 195 -35.19 19.00 -12.92
C LYS A 195 -33.85 19.66 -12.65
N ASP A 196 -33.61 20.08 -11.42
CA ASP A 196 -32.45 20.86 -10.98
C ASP A 196 -31.43 19.95 -10.23
N LYS A 197 -31.04 18.86 -10.89
CA LYS A 197 -30.09 17.90 -10.35
C LYS A 197 -28.71 18.53 -10.16
N CYS A 198 -28.14 18.41 -8.97
CA CYS A 198 -26.88 19.05 -8.61
C CYS A 198 -26.00 18.13 -7.76
N ILE A 199 -24.70 18.15 -8.06
CA ILE A 199 -23.64 17.63 -7.17
C ILE A 199 -22.77 18.81 -6.76
N MET A 200 -22.48 18.92 -5.47
CA MET A 200 -21.60 19.91 -4.88
C MET A 200 -20.42 19.21 -4.22
N VAL A 201 -19.20 19.65 -4.51
CA VAL A 201 -17.97 19.24 -3.81
C VAL A 201 -17.43 20.44 -3.08
N ARG A 202 -17.25 20.30 -1.75
CA ARG A 202 -16.67 21.34 -0.90
C ARG A 202 -15.43 20.84 -0.21
N SER A 203 -14.46 21.71 0.03
CA SER A 203 -13.32 21.42 0.88
C SER A 203 -12.84 22.69 1.58
N TRP A 204 -12.66 22.58 2.89
CA TRP A 204 -12.16 23.67 3.73
C TRP A 204 -11.34 23.14 4.90
N MET A 205 -10.62 24.04 5.54
CA MET A 205 -9.86 23.72 6.74
C MET A 205 -10.23 24.63 7.91
N ASP A 206 -10.23 24.06 9.11
CA ASP A 206 -10.21 24.84 10.35
C ASP A 206 -8.88 24.60 11.13
N GLU A 207 -8.83 25.07 12.37
CA GLU A 207 -7.66 24.89 13.25
C GLU A 207 -7.35 23.43 13.55
N ASN A 208 -8.36 22.54 13.53
CA ASN A 208 -8.28 21.18 14.04
C ASN A 208 -8.24 20.12 12.92
N ALA A 209 -8.93 20.36 11.81
CA ALA A 209 -9.16 19.34 10.79
C ALA A 209 -9.28 19.93 9.37
N TRP A 210 -9.14 19.05 8.41
CA TRP A 210 -9.47 19.24 6.99
C TRP A 210 -10.79 18.51 6.70
N TYR A 211 -11.70 19.20 6.06
CA TYR A 211 -13.04 18.72 5.71
C TYR A 211 -13.20 18.62 4.21
N ILE A 212 -13.88 17.56 3.78
CA ILE A 212 -14.31 17.37 2.39
C ILE A 212 -15.75 16.90 2.44
N GLU A 213 -16.61 17.53 1.64
CA GLU A 213 -18.02 17.17 1.50
C GLU A 213 -18.38 16.95 0.03
N ILE A 214 -19.13 15.87 -0.20
CA ILE A 214 -19.79 15.61 -1.48
C ILE A 214 -21.29 15.49 -1.20
N GLU A 215 -22.04 16.43 -1.75
CA GLU A 215 -23.48 16.55 -1.56
C GLU A 215 -24.19 16.41 -2.90
N ASP A 216 -25.25 15.61 -2.95
CA ASP A 216 -26.21 15.53 -4.03
C ASP A 216 -27.62 15.90 -3.55
N ASN A 217 -28.44 16.42 -4.44
CA ASN A 217 -29.85 16.68 -4.19
C ASN A 217 -30.74 15.59 -4.78
N GLY A 218 -30.27 14.35 -4.87
CA GLY A 218 -30.93 13.22 -5.49
C GLY A 218 -32.10 12.65 -4.69
N MET A 219 -32.32 11.33 -4.85
CA MET A 219 -33.41 10.63 -4.18
C MET A 219 -33.21 10.48 -2.68
N GLY A 220 -31.93 10.49 -2.20
CA GLY A 220 -31.61 10.20 -0.82
C GLY A 220 -32.02 8.80 -0.37
N MET A 221 -31.77 8.52 0.89
CA MET A 221 -32.12 7.27 1.59
C MET A 221 -32.45 7.57 3.05
N THR A 222 -32.98 6.60 3.79
CA THR A 222 -33.16 6.75 5.24
C THR A 222 -31.82 6.80 5.96
N GLN A 223 -31.75 7.42 7.15
CA GLN A 223 -30.49 7.49 7.88
C GLN A 223 -30.02 6.09 8.33
N GLU A 224 -30.95 5.17 8.60
CA GLU A 224 -30.64 3.78 8.94
C GLU A 224 -29.92 3.07 7.77
N GLU A 225 -30.39 3.28 6.53
CA GLU A 225 -29.71 2.75 5.33
C GLU A 225 -28.33 3.39 5.15
N ALA A 226 -28.19 4.68 5.37
CA ALA A 226 -26.92 5.39 5.28
C ALA A 226 -25.89 4.92 6.33
N ASP A 227 -26.34 4.64 7.56
CA ASP A 227 -25.50 4.12 8.63
C ASP A 227 -25.04 2.69 8.33
N LEU A 228 -25.92 1.84 7.78
CA LEU A 228 -25.61 0.48 7.37
C LEU A 228 -24.53 0.43 6.28
N ILE A 229 -24.48 1.39 5.34
CA ILE A 229 -23.43 1.49 4.31
C ILE A 229 -22.05 1.67 4.96
N LEU A 230 -21.97 2.35 6.09
CA LEU A 230 -20.72 2.56 6.82
C LEU A 230 -20.33 1.38 7.73
N GLU A 231 -21.30 0.61 8.24
CA GLU A 231 -21.08 -0.45 9.23
C GLU A 231 -20.80 -1.83 8.63
N ASN A 232 -21.36 -2.13 7.45
CA ASN A 232 -21.27 -3.46 6.85
C ASN A 232 -19.87 -3.78 6.29
N GLU A 233 -19.04 -4.43 7.14
CA GLU A 233 -17.75 -5.01 6.74
C GLU A 233 -17.88 -6.24 5.80
N ASN A 234 -19.03 -6.91 5.78
CA ASN A 234 -19.23 -8.22 5.19
C ASN A 234 -20.20 -8.28 3.99
N ASP A 235 -20.83 -7.16 3.61
CA ASP A 235 -21.77 -7.19 2.50
C ASP A 235 -21.01 -7.02 1.15
N VAL A 236 -20.59 -8.18 0.61
CA VAL A 236 -19.86 -8.35 -0.65
C VAL A 236 -20.79 -8.12 -1.87
N GLN A 237 -21.98 -7.57 -1.69
CA GLN A 237 -22.85 -7.23 -2.81
C GLN A 237 -22.33 -5.97 -3.53
N ALA A 238 -22.09 -6.13 -4.80
CA ALA A 238 -21.20 -5.35 -5.68
C ALA A 238 -21.38 -3.82 -5.70
N ASP A 239 -22.48 -3.25 -5.21
CA ASP A 239 -22.80 -1.82 -5.38
C ASP A 239 -22.31 -0.93 -4.22
N ASN A 240 -22.11 -1.46 -3.01
CA ASN A 240 -21.67 -0.70 -1.83
C ASN A 240 -20.13 -0.73 -1.60
N TYR A 241 -19.38 -1.40 -2.48
CA TYR A 241 -17.93 -1.58 -2.36
C TYR A 241 -17.13 -0.25 -2.38
N GLY A 242 -17.71 0.80 -2.95
CA GLY A 242 -17.04 2.09 -3.12
C GLY A 242 -16.75 2.81 -1.80
N ILE A 243 -17.78 3.04 -0.98
CA ILE A 243 -17.68 3.88 0.25
C ILE A 243 -16.85 3.17 1.32
N TYR A 244 -17.08 1.87 1.53
CA TYR A 244 -16.32 1.07 2.49
C TYR A 244 -14.81 1.06 2.18
N ASN A 245 -14.44 0.83 0.91
CA ASN A 245 -13.05 0.83 0.48
C ASN A 245 -12.38 2.20 0.64
N ILE A 246 -13.11 3.29 0.36
CA ILE A 246 -12.61 4.65 0.56
C ILE A 246 -12.34 4.89 2.04
N ARG A 247 -13.30 4.54 2.92
CA ARG A 247 -13.13 4.67 4.37
C ARG A 247 -11.91 3.90 4.88
N GLY A 248 -11.73 2.64 4.44
CA GLY A 248 -10.58 1.81 4.82
C GLY A 248 -9.25 2.44 4.38
N ARG A 249 -9.17 2.91 3.14
CA ARG A 249 -7.98 3.58 2.60
C ARG A 249 -7.67 4.89 3.33
N LEU A 250 -8.68 5.71 3.60
CA LEU A 250 -8.53 6.98 4.33
C LEU A 250 -8.07 6.74 5.78
N ARG A 251 -8.59 5.70 6.45
CA ARG A 251 -8.15 5.32 7.80
C ARG A 251 -6.66 4.95 7.84
N ILE A 252 -6.21 4.13 6.89
CA ILE A 252 -4.80 3.73 6.79
C ILE A 252 -3.94 4.95 6.48
N PHE A 253 -4.32 5.76 5.48
CA PHE A 253 -3.60 6.95 5.06
C PHE A 253 -3.45 7.98 6.19
N SER A 254 -4.52 8.24 6.92
CA SER A 254 -4.54 9.22 8.00
C SER A 254 -4.07 8.69 9.36
N GLU A 255 -3.59 7.44 9.45
CA GLU A 255 -3.24 6.80 10.72
C GLU A 255 -4.42 6.81 11.71
N ASN A 256 -5.62 6.45 11.25
CA ASN A 256 -6.89 6.47 11.99
C ASN A 256 -7.39 7.86 12.42
N ARG A 257 -6.91 8.97 11.83
CA ARG A 257 -7.37 10.33 12.09
C ARG A 257 -8.51 10.78 11.17
N CYS A 258 -9.04 9.89 10.34
CA CYS A 258 -10.14 10.17 9.44
C CYS A 258 -11.46 9.67 10.03
N HIS A 259 -12.45 10.55 10.05
CA HIS A 259 -13.84 10.26 10.33
C HIS A 259 -14.68 10.47 9.06
N MET A 260 -15.53 9.51 8.73
CA MET A 260 -16.43 9.57 7.59
C MET A 260 -17.86 9.41 8.06
N ARG A 261 -18.74 10.29 7.61
CA ARG A 261 -20.19 10.29 7.92
C ARG A 261 -20.99 10.39 6.64
N VAL A 262 -22.12 9.74 6.59
CA VAL A 262 -23.11 9.86 5.52
C VAL A 262 -24.41 10.37 6.15
N ILE A 263 -24.87 11.51 5.67
CA ILE A 263 -26.13 12.14 6.11
C ILE A 263 -27.08 12.10 4.91
N SER A 264 -28.23 11.47 5.06
CA SER A 264 -29.17 11.33 3.97
C SER A 264 -30.61 11.45 4.42
N ARG A 265 -31.46 11.94 3.51
CA ARG A 265 -32.93 12.01 3.72
C ARG A 265 -33.64 11.68 2.41
N PRO A 266 -34.65 10.78 2.44
CA PRO A 266 -35.45 10.45 1.27
C PRO A 266 -36.05 11.70 0.62
N GLY A 267 -35.92 11.81 -0.70
CA GLY A 267 -36.41 12.92 -1.49
C GLY A 267 -35.62 14.23 -1.37
N ILE A 268 -34.62 14.32 -0.48
CA ILE A 268 -33.78 15.52 -0.31
C ILE A 268 -32.43 15.31 -1.01
N GLY A 269 -31.69 14.26 -0.67
CA GLY A 269 -30.37 13.92 -1.20
C GLY A 269 -29.47 13.31 -0.15
N THR A 270 -28.18 13.19 -0.49
CA THR A 270 -27.14 12.58 0.36
C THR A 270 -25.94 13.50 0.46
N CYS A 271 -25.35 13.60 1.65
CA CYS A 271 -24.09 14.28 1.91
C CYS A 271 -23.10 13.31 2.53
N VAL A 272 -21.96 13.12 1.90
CA VAL A 272 -20.82 12.35 2.43
C VAL A 272 -19.79 13.34 2.95
N CYS A 273 -19.53 13.29 4.27
CA CYS A 273 -18.58 14.15 4.95
C CYS A 273 -17.33 13.33 5.36
N ILE A 274 -16.17 13.84 5.00
CA ILE A 274 -14.85 13.32 5.38
C ILE A 274 -14.17 14.38 6.23
N GLU A 275 -13.74 14.00 7.44
CA GLU A 275 -13.00 14.84 8.37
C GLU A 275 -11.64 14.18 8.65
N ILE A 276 -10.54 14.89 8.37
CA ILE A 276 -9.18 14.42 8.62
C ILE A 276 -8.54 15.36 9.66
N THR A 277 -8.41 14.88 10.88
CA THR A 277 -7.82 15.65 12.00
C THR A 277 -6.33 15.93 11.74
N LYS A 278 -5.90 17.17 11.95
CA LYS A 278 -4.49 17.57 11.85
C LYS A 278 -3.62 16.81 12.87
N ARG A 279 -2.38 16.55 12.49
CA ARG A 279 -1.40 15.97 13.42
C ARG A 279 -1.09 17.03 14.48
N LYS A 280 -1.31 16.72 15.75
CA LYS A 280 -0.80 17.60 16.83
C LYS A 280 0.72 17.55 16.75
N GLU A 281 1.32 18.66 16.39
CA GLU A 281 2.77 18.82 16.56
C GLU A 281 3.10 18.63 18.05
N LYS A 282 4.02 17.70 18.33
CA LYS A 282 4.54 17.44 19.67
C LYS A 282 5.68 18.40 19.96
#